data_fa47f362cf5b7df391edf74b60b02fe2
#
_entry.id   fa47f362cf5b7df391edf74b60b02fe2
#
_cell.length_a   1.000
_cell.length_b   1.000
_cell.length_c   1.000
_cell.angle_alpha   90.00
_cell.angle_beta   90.00
_cell.angle_gamma   90.00
#
_symmetry.space_group_name_H-M   'P 1'
#
loop_
_entity.id
_entity.type
_entity.pdbx_description
1 polymer ?
#
loop_
_entity_poly.entity_id
_entity_poly.type
_entity_poly.pdbx_seq_one_letter_code
_entity_poly.pdbx_strand_id
1 'polypeptide(L)'
;FLDRNHIAYIGKNTHKNTFYPIHVGGNGKSVIAADIDNDTKLDVIVTGDRVQIFQADGVTSEIPASGSVQVIDADLDGDLDIITNGTEFAIWHQDGTPSENEFQKIILEAILEGGQRNNALAVGGFVEVRSGGAYQKHLITGPLTHIGLGGKPADAIRVVWPNGVPQEVIE
;
A
#
# COMPACT_ATOMS: atom_id res chain seq x y z
N PHE A 1 -10.16 9.89 -3.01
CA PHE A 1 -11.61 9.68 -2.98
C PHE A 1 -12.22 9.87 -4.37
N LEU A 2 -13.40 9.31 -4.58
CA LEU A 2 -14.21 9.53 -5.79
C LEU A 2 -15.29 10.58 -5.51
N ASP A 3 -15.51 11.49 -6.44
CA ASP A 3 -16.63 12.41 -6.41
C ASP A 3 -17.90 11.82 -7.07
N ARG A 4 -18.98 12.62 -7.13
CA ARG A 4 -20.24 12.20 -7.74
C ARG A 4 -20.16 12.01 -9.27
N ASN A 5 -19.09 12.49 -9.91
CA ASN A 5 -18.82 12.35 -11.34
C ASN A 5 -17.81 11.24 -11.62
N HIS A 6 -17.50 10.40 -10.61
CA HIS A 6 -16.53 9.31 -10.70
C HIS A 6 -15.08 9.77 -11.00
N ILE A 7 -14.73 10.98 -10.55
CA ILE A 7 -13.36 11.51 -10.65
C ILE A 7 -12.60 11.16 -9.37
N ALA A 8 -11.43 10.57 -9.53
CA ALA A 8 -10.51 10.32 -8.42
C ALA A 8 -9.69 11.58 -8.11
N TYR A 9 -9.49 11.84 -6.83
CA TYR A 9 -8.71 12.95 -6.36
C TYR A 9 -7.56 12.45 -5.49
N ILE A 10 -6.35 12.88 -5.81
CA ILE A 10 -5.19 12.73 -4.93
C ILE A 10 -5.02 14.04 -4.15
N GLY A 11 -5.07 13.95 -2.84
CA GLY A 11 -4.70 15.07 -1.98
C GLY A 11 -3.18 15.13 -1.83
N LYS A 12 -2.51 16.00 -2.58
CA LYS A 12 -1.13 16.33 -2.25
C LYS A 12 -1.16 17.32 -1.09
N ASN A 13 -0.59 16.96 0.05
CA ASN A 13 -0.44 17.86 1.19
C ASN A 13 0.58 18.96 0.83
N THR A 14 0.13 19.95 0.09
CA THR A 14 0.78 21.25 0.03
C THR A 14 0.25 22.03 1.22
N HIS A 15 1.03 22.92 1.82
CA HIS A 15 0.63 23.77 2.95
C HIS A 15 -0.69 24.56 2.73
N LYS A 16 -1.39 24.33 1.63
CA LYS A 16 -2.65 24.97 1.22
C LYS A 16 -3.83 24.02 1.05
N ASN A 17 -3.72 22.74 1.43
CA ASN A 17 -4.79 21.73 1.25
C ASN A 17 -5.38 21.72 -0.18
N THR A 18 -4.53 21.83 -1.18
CA THR A 18 -4.96 21.83 -2.58
C THR A 18 -5.04 20.39 -3.07
N PHE A 19 -6.20 19.98 -3.55
CA PHE A 19 -6.42 18.68 -4.17
C PHE A 19 -6.33 18.83 -5.69
N TYR A 20 -5.59 17.95 -6.33
CA TYR A 20 -5.53 17.89 -7.78
C TYR A 20 -6.40 16.75 -8.28
N PRO A 21 -7.36 17.01 -9.17
CA PRO A 21 -8.14 15.94 -9.75
C PRO A 21 -7.28 15.12 -10.71
N ILE A 22 -7.31 13.80 -10.54
CA ILE A 22 -6.89 12.87 -11.59
C ILE A 22 -8.15 12.52 -12.36
N HIS A 23 -8.16 12.84 -13.64
CA HIS A 23 -9.28 12.46 -14.51
C HIS A 23 -9.17 10.98 -14.82
N VAL A 24 -10.06 10.20 -14.23
CA VAL A 24 -10.19 8.78 -14.51
C VAL A 24 -11.22 8.61 -15.60
N GLY A 25 -10.79 8.11 -16.75
CA GLY A 25 -11.73 7.73 -17.82
C GLY A 25 -12.52 6.49 -17.40
N GLY A 26 -13.84 6.54 -17.47
CA GLY A 26 -14.72 5.42 -17.15
C GLY A 26 -15.56 5.64 -15.88
N ASN A 27 -16.44 4.68 -15.58
CA ASN A 27 -17.32 4.70 -14.41
C ASN A 27 -16.60 4.17 -13.17
N GLY A 28 -15.68 4.96 -12.59
CA GLY A 28 -14.96 4.60 -11.36
C GLY A 28 -15.94 4.27 -10.23
N LYS A 29 -15.79 3.11 -9.60
CA LYS A 29 -16.63 2.63 -8.49
C LYS A 29 -15.91 2.65 -7.16
N SER A 30 -14.60 2.44 -7.18
CA SER A 30 -13.75 2.43 -5.99
C SER A 30 -12.37 2.95 -6.31
N VAL A 31 -11.65 3.39 -5.26
CA VAL A 31 -10.26 3.82 -5.34
C VAL A 31 -9.47 3.18 -4.21
N ILE A 32 -8.29 2.69 -4.54
CA ILE A 32 -7.32 2.10 -3.62
C ILE A 32 -6.00 2.86 -3.81
N ALA A 33 -5.24 3.01 -2.74
CA ALA A 33 -3.88 3.52 -2.79
C ALA A 33 -2.92 2.45 -2.28
N ALA A 34 -1.89 2.14 -3.07
CA ALA A 34 -0.84 1.19 -2.73
C ALA A 34 0.45 1.61 -3.44
N ASP A 35 1.59 1.27 -2.90
CA ASP A 35 2.90 1.43 -3.53
C ASP A 35 3.19 0.14 -4.31
N ILE A 36 2.75 0.12 -5.59
CA ILE A 36 2.77 -1.11 -6.40
C ILE A 36 4.19 -1.45 -6.87
N ASP A 37 4.99 -0.44 -7.18
CA ASP A 37 6.33 -0.60 -7.73
C ASP A 37 7.45 -0.43 -6.69
N ASN A 38 7.09 -0.39 -5.41
CA ASN A 38 8.01 -0.26 -4.27
C ASN A 38 8.87 1.02 -4.30
N ASP A 39 8.41 2.10 -4.97
CA ASP A 39 9.16 3.37 -5.11
C ASP A 39 9.02 4.32 -3.91
N THR A 40 8.34 3.90 -2.85
CA THR A 40 7.99 4.65 -1.63
C THR A 40 6.84 5.64 -1.78
N LYS A 41 6.21 5.71 -2.95
CA LYS A 41 5.08 6.59 -3.20
C LYS A 41 3.81 5.78 -3.45
N LEU A 42 2.69 6.33 -3.04
CA LEU A 42 1.41 5.67 -3.27
C LEU A 42 0.94 5.90 -4.70
N ASP A 43 0.62 4.80 -5.37
CA ASP A 43 -0.09 4.76 -6.62
C ASP A 43 -1.59 4.73 -6.38
N VAL A 44 -2.35 5.09 -7.40
CA VAL A 44 -3.81 5.10 -7.34
C VAL A 44 -4.39 4.08 -8.28
N ILE A 45 -5.16 3.16 -7.72
CA ILE A 45 -5.87 2.13 -8.46
C ILE A 45 -7.35 2.47 -8.45
N VAL A 46 -7.92 2.62 -9.62
CA VAL A 46 -9.35 2.92 -9.78
C VAL A 46 -10.04 1.73 -10.40
N THR A 47 -11.11 1.29 -9.75
CA THR A 47 -11.94 0.19 -10.23
C THR A 47 -13.22 0.71 -10.86
N GLY A 48 -13.67 0.08 -11.91
CA GLY A 48 -14.88 0.42 -12.64
C GLY A 48 -15.25 -0.69 -13.60
N ASP A 49 -15.48 -0.32 -14.85
CA ASP A 49 -15.66 -1.28 -15.95
C ASP A 49 -14.31 -1.96 -16.32
N ARG A 50 -13.22 -1.36 -15.88
CA ARG A 50 -11.86 -1.89 -15.91
C ARG A 50 -11.09 -1.38 -14.70
N VAL A 51 -9.92 -1.96 -14.42
CA VAL A 51 -8.99 -1.48 -13.39
C VAL A 51 -7.98 -0.58 -14.06
N GLN A 52 -7.81 0.64 -13.55
CA GLN A 52 -6.82 1.60 -14.02
C GLN A 52 -5.84 1.90 -12.90
N ILE A 53 -4.55 1.89 -13.22
CA ILE A 53 -3.45 2.11 -12.30
C ILE A 53 -2.75 3.39 -12.73
N PHE A 54 -2.59 4.31 -11.80
CA PHE A 54 -1.91 5.59 -11.99
C PHE A 54 -0.72 5.63 -11.03
N GLN A 55 0.46 5.35 -11.56
CA GLN A 55 1.69 5.40 -10.77
C GLN A 55 2.12 6.84 -10.47
N ALA A 56 2.82 7.02 -9.36
CA ALA A 56 3.23 8.33 -8.88
C ALA A 56 4.21 9.05 -9.82
N ASP A 57 4.94 8.32 -10.65
CA ASP A 57 5.83 8.81 -11.69
C ASP A 57 5.12 9.26 -12.97
N GLY A 58 3.80 9.01 -13.08
CA GLY A 58 2.96 9.36 -14.22
C GLY A 58 2.75 8.22 -15.21
N VAL A 59 3.31 7.04 -15.00
CA VAL A 59 2.98 5.85 -15.78
C VAL A 59 1.53 5.44 -15.49
N THR A 60 0.82 5.01 -16.51
CA THR A 60 -0.54 4.51 -16.38
C THR A 60 -0.67 3.17 -17.07
N SER A 61 -1.35 2.24 -16.41
CA SER A 61 -1.67 0.92 -16.96
C SER A 61 -3.13 0.58 -16.74
N GLU A 62 -3.60 -0.42 -17.47
CA GLU A 62 -4.99 -0.82 -17.46
C GLU A 62 -5.12 -2.35 -17.53
N ILE A 63 -5.97 -2.88 -16.65
CA ILE A 63 -6.31 -4.30 -16.62
C ILE A 63 -7.76 -4.44 -17.10
N PRO A 64 -8.05 -5.33 -18.07
CA PRO A 64 -9.40 -5.54 -18.61
C PRO A 64 -10.25 -6.40 -17.66
N ALA A 65 -10.32 -6.00 -16.40
CA ALA A 65 -11.07 -6.66 -15.35
C ALA A 65 -11.95 -5.65 -14.62
N SER A 66 -13.06 -6.12 -14.07
CA SER A 66 -14.00 -5.30 -13.32
C SER A 66 -14.23 -5.88 -11.92
N GLY A 67 -14.95 -5.15 -11.07
CA GLY A 67 -15.34 -5.63 -9.75
C GLY A 67 -14.53 -5.06 -8.60
N SER A 68 -14.49 -5.78 -7.49
CA SER A 68 -13.66 -5.41 -6.35
C SER A 68 -12.20 -5.78 -6.60
N VAL A 69 -11.30 -4.98 -6.06
CA VAL A 69 -9.85 -5.17 -6.17
C VAL A 69 -9.25 -5.30 -4.77
N GLN A 70 -8.30 -6.20 -4.64
CA GLN A 70 -7.35 -6.27 -3.54
C GLN A 70 -5.94 -6.20 -4.10
N VAL A 71 -5.04 -5.61 -3.32
CA VAL A 71 -3.63 -5.49 -3.65
C VAL A 71 -2.85 -6.23 -2.58
N ILE A 72 -2.15 -7.26 -2.97
CA ILE A 72 -1.31 -8.09 -2.10
C ILE A 72 -0.15 -8.67 -2.90
N ASP A 73 0.89 -9.10 -2.24
CA ASP A 73 1.95 -9.94 -2.79
C ASP A 73 1.47 -11.40 -2.71
N ALA A 74 0.92 -11.93 -3.81
CA ALA A 74 0.20 -13.20 -3.82
C ALA A 74 1.12 -14.42 -4.01
N ASP A 75 2.26 -14.25 -4.66
CA ASP A 75 3.24 -15.33 -4.89
C ASP A 75 4.51 -15.19 -4.03
N LEU A 76 4.57 -14.12 -3.23
CA LEU A 76 5.63 -13.84 -2.25
C LEU A 76 6.98 -13.45 -2.92
N ASP A 77 6.95 -12.96 -4.13
CA ASP A 77 8.14 -12.48 -4.84
C ASP A 77 8.56 -11.05 -4.43
N GLY A 78 7.66 -10.31 -3.81
CA GLY A 78 7.90 -8.95 -3.31
C GLY A 78 7.23 -7.85 -4.11
N ASP A 79 6.64 -8.18 -5.24
CA ASP A 79 5.84 -7.27 -6.02
C ASP A 79 4.37 -7.34 -5.57
N LEU A 80 3.66 -6.22 -5.61
CA LEU A 80 2.26 -6.21 -5.24
C LEU A 80 1.37 -6.54 -6.43
N ASP A 81 0.65 -7.65 -6.31
CA ASP A 81 -0.29 -8.14 -7.30
C ASP A 81 -1.68 -7.55 -7.15
N ILE A 82 -2.45 -7.62 -8.22
CA ILE A 82 -3.84 -7.19 -8.23
C ILE A 82 -4.75 -8.40 -8.34
N ILE A 83 -5.58 -8.59 -7.30
CA ILE A 83 -6.65 -9.59 -7.31
C ILE A 83 -7.96 -8.89 -7.68
N THR A 84 -8.61 -9.39 -8.71
CA THR A 84 -9.93 -8.91 -9.13
C THR A 84 -11.01 -9.95 -8.85
N ASN A 85 -12.16 -9.48 -8.36
CA ASN A 85 -13.34 -10.31 -8.11
C ASN A 85 -14.58 -9.60 -8.66
N GLY A 86 -14.89 -9.87 -9.92
CA GLY A 86 -16.02 -9.32 -10.65
C GLY A 86 -16.80 -10.39 -11.35
N THR A 87 -16.88 -10.34 -12.68
CA THR A 87 -17.47 -11.42 -13.51
C THR A 87 -16.66 -12.69 -13.41
N GLU A 88 -15.34 -12.56 -13.24
CA GLU A 88 -14.40 -13.64 -13.01
C GLU A 88 -13.47 -13.26 -11.86
N PHE A 89 -12.97 -14.28 -11.15
CA PHE A 89 -11.88 -14.13 -10.21
C PHE A 89 -10.56 -14.30 -10.96
N ALA A 90 -9.65 -13.33 -10.80
CA ALA A 90 -8.33 -13.39 -11.42
C ALA A 90 -7.26 -12.79 -10.53
N ILE A 91 -6.05 -13.31 -10.64
CA ILE A 91 -4.82 -12.74 -10.06
C ILE A 91 -3.98 -12.23 -11.23
N TRP A 92 -3.59 -10.98 -11.14
CA TRP A 92 -2.76 -10.29 -12.11
C TRP A 92 -1.41 -10.06 -11.47
N HIS A 93 -0.46 -10.95 -11.78
CA HIS A 93 0.91 -10.86 -11.25
C HIS A 93 1.63 -9.69 -11.87
N GLN A 94 2.35 -8.96 -11.03
CA GLN A 94 3.25 -7.91 -11.44
C GLN A 94 4.68 -8.41 -11.35
N ASP A 95 5.31 -8.67 -12.50
CA ASP A 95 6.72 -9.12 -12.60
C ASP A 95 7.62 -7.96 -13.02
N GLY A 96 7.27 -6.73 -12.70
CA GLY A 96 7.85 -5.56 -13.34
C GLY A 96 8.36 -4.46 -12.42
N THR A 97 8.45 -4.72 -11.11
CA THR A 97 9.09 -3.77 -10.20
C THR A 97 10.54 -3.56 -10.62
N PRO A 98 11.00 -2.30 -10.74
CA PRO A 98 12.41 -2.02 -11.01
C PRO A 98 13.31 -2.76 -10.01
N SER A 99 14.30 -3.49 -10.50
CA SER A 99 15.19 -4.32 -9.67
C SER A 99 15.98 -3.52 -8.61
N GLU A 100 16.04 -2.22 -8.74
CA GLU A 100 16.60 -1.29 -7.75
C GLU A 100 15.64 -0.92 -6.61
N ASN A 101 14.34 -1.21 -6.75
CA ASN A 101 13.37 -0.95 -5.70
C ASN A 101 13.29 -2.15 -4.75
N GLU A 102 13.64 -1.90 -3.50
CA GLU A 102 13.59 -2.89 -2.45
C GLU A 102 12.27 -2.82 -1.68
N PHE A 103 11.96 -3.85 -0.93
CA PHE A 103 10.79 -3.93 -0.08
C PHE A 103 11.12 -4.59 1.26
N GLN A 104 10.24 -4.38 2.24
CA GLN A 104 10.30 -5.04 3.53
C GLN A 104 8.96 -5.69 3.86
N LYS A 105 8.98 -6.97 4.17
CA LYS A 105 7.84 -7.69 4.75
C LYS A 105 8.00 -7.74 6.26
N ILE A 106 7.02 -7.22 7.00
CA ILE A 106 7.05 -7.16 8.46
C ILE A 106 5.93 -8.04 9.00
N ILE A 107 6.32 -9.06 9.75
CA ILE A 107 5.42 -9.94 10.47
C ILE A 107 5.61 -9.66 11.96
N LEU A 108 4.52 -9.36 12.65
CA LEU A 108 4.53 -9.06 14.07
C LEU A 108 3.82 -10.16 14.84
N GLU A 109 4.48 -10.61 15.89
CA GLU A 109 3.94 -11.58 16.81
C GLU A 109 4.18 -11.15 18.26
N ALA A 110 3.12 -10.96 19.01
CA ALA A 110 3.23 -10.62 20.42
C ALA A 110 3.45 -11.88 21.26
N ILE A 111 4.40 -11.81 22.20
CA ILE A 111 4.54 -12.81 23.24
C ILE A 111 3.36 -12.64 24.20
N LEU A 112 2.45 -13.62 24.27
CA LEU A 112 1.22 -13.56 25.06
C LEU A 112 1.39 -14.08 26.50
N GLU A 113 2.61 -14.07 27.03
CA GLU A 113 2.89 -14.49 28.40
C GLU A 113 2.71 -13.31 29.38
N GLY A 114 2.19 -13.57 30.55
CA GLY A 114 2.20 -12.64 31.68
C GLY A 114 1.16 -11.51 31.66
N GLY A 115 0.02 -11.67 31.02
CA GLY A 115 -1.09 -10.68 31.12
C GLY A 115 -0.91 -9.45 30.25
N GLN A 116 -0.18 -9.56 29.17
CA GLN A 116 0.03 -8.50 28.20
C GLN A 116 -1.28 -8.12 27.49
N ARG A 117 -1.52 -6.82 27.32
CA ARG A 117 -2.77 -6.26 26.76
C ARG A 117 -2.67 -5.93 25.27
N ASN A 118 -1.90 -6.69 24.51
CA ASN A 118 -1.80 -6.56 23.05
C ASN A 118 -2.54 -7.71 22.37
N ASN A 119 -3.03 -7.47 21.16
CA ASN A 119 -3.40 -8.58 20.30
C ASN A 119 -2.15 -9.21 19.66
N ALA A 120 -2.27 -10.50 19.30
CA ALA A 120 -1.12 -11.28 18.82
C ALA A 120 -0.42 -10.70 17.58
N LEU A 121 -1.16 -10.03 16.72
CA LEU A 121 -0.69 -9.55 15.42
C LEU A 121 -0.48 -8.02 15.38
N ALA A 122 -0.52 -7.34 16.52
CA ALA A 122 -0.41 -5.90 16.63
C ALA A 122 -1.42 -5.09 15.80
N VAL A 123 -2.53 -5.68 15.36
CA VAL A 123 -3.56 -4.99 14.57
C VAL A 123 -4.08 -3.75 15.29
N GLY A 124 -4.08 -2.60 14.59
CA GLY A 124 -4.39 -1.29 15.14
C GLY A 124 -3.16 -0.51 15.65
N GLY A 125 -1.98 -1.13 15.64
CA GLY A 125 -0.70 -0.45 15.80
C GLY A 125 -0.18 0.15 14.49
N PHE A 126 1.04 0.66 14.52
CA PHE A 126 1.68 1.27 13.36
C PHE A 126 3.09 0.73 13.17
N VAL A 127 3.51 0.64 11.91
CA VAL A 127 4.91 0.52 11.52
C VAL A 127 5.36 1.84 10.91
N GLU A 128 6.47 2.36 11.38
CA GLU A 128 7.15 3.52 10.85
C GLU A 128 8.49 3.08 10.27
N VAL A 129 8.79 3.47 9.03
CA VAL A 129 10.02 3.08 8.33
C VAL A 129 10.71 4.33 7.79
N ARG A 130 12.03 4.35 7.91
CA ARG A 130 12.90 5.27 7.21
C ARG A 130 13.77 4.51 6.24
N SER A 131 13.84 4.99 4.99
CA SER A 131 14.73 4.49 3.95
C SER A 131 15.31 5.69 3.21
N GLY A 132 16.61 5.94 3.36
CA GLY A 132 17.24 7.12 2.80
C GLY A 132 16.58 8.42 3.29
N GLY A 133 15.93 9.14 2.39
CA GLY A 133 15.19 10.38 2.72
C GLY A 133 13.69 10.19 2.92
N ALA A 134 13.17 9.00 2.67
CA ALA A 134 11.76 8.70 2.79
C ALA A 134 11.38 8.34 4.25
N TYR A 135 10.20 8.77 4.66
CA TYR A 135 9.58 8.36 5.91
C TYR A 135 8.15 7.90 5.61
N GLN A 136 7.85 6.70 6.05
CA GLN A 136 6.56 6.08 5.85
C GLN A 136 5.95 5.66 7.18
N LYS A 137 4.62 5.64 7.24
CA LYS A 137 3.86 5.17 8.40
C LYS A 137 2.67 4.35 7.92
N HIS A 138 2.64 3.09 8.32
CA HIS A 138 1.63 2.12 7.91
C HIS A 138 0.80 1.66 9.10
N LEU A 139 -0.51 1.65 8.96
CA LEU A 139 -1.42 1.04 9.92
C LEU A 139 -1.33 -0.48 9.77
N ILE A 140 -1.15 -1.20 10.88
CA ILE A 140 -1.16 -2.65 10.90
C ILE A 140 -2.62 -3.12 10.84
N THR A 141 -2.99 -3.76 9.74
CA THR A 141 -4.35 -4.27 9.50
C THR A 141 -4.45 -5.79 9.48
N GLY A 142 -3.31 -6.48 9.47
CA GLY A 142 -3.22 -7.93 9.37
C GLY A 142 -1.86 -8.47 9.79
N PRO A 143 -1.62 -9.77 9.56
CA PRO A 143 -0.40 -10.45 10.00
C PRO A 143 0.85 -10.02 9.24
N LEU A 144 0.71 -9.51 8.05
CA LEU A 144 1.80 -9.06 7.18
C LEU A 144 1.58 -7.60 6.79
N THR A 145 2.62 -6.79 6.92
CA THR A 145 2.69 -5.44 6.37
C THR A 145 3.80 -5.41 5.33
N HIS A 146 3.45 -5.10 4.10
CA HIS A 146 4.37 -4.91 2.99
C HIS A 146 4.70 -3.42 2.86
N ILE A 147 5.97 -3.06 2.67
CA ILE A 147 6.44 -1.68 2.59
C ILE A 147 7.51 -1.58 1.51
N GLY A 148 7.26 -0.80 0.46
CA GLY A 148 8.27 -0.45 -0.53
C GLY A 148 9.32 0.49 0.07
N LEU A 149 10.58 0.27 -0.27
CA LEU A 149 11.72 1.02 0.28
C LEU A 149 12.40 1.93 -0.76
N GLY A 150 12.03 1.79 -2.04
CA GLY A 150 12.74 2.41 -3.14
C GLY A 150 14.15 1.81 -3.29
N GLY A 151 15.06 2.57 -3.86
CA GLY A 151 16.43 2.11 -4.12
C GLY A 151 17.37 2.06 -2.91
N LYS A 152 16.87 1.90 -1.68
CA LYS A 152 17.71 1.89 -0.47
C LYS A 152 17.11 0.99 0.60
N PRO A 153 17.95 0.29 1.39
CA PRO A 153 17.47 -0.49 2.53
C PRO A 153 16.82 0.42 3.60
N ALA A 154 16.12 -0.20 4.53
CA ALA A 154 15.57 0.52 5.67
C ALA A 154 16.68 0.95 6.62
N ASP A 155 16.77 2.23 6.95
CA ASP A 155 17.69 2.77 7.95
C ASP A 155 17.19 2.50 9.38
N ALA A 156 15.87 2.50 9.56
CA ALA A 156 15.24 2.25 10.84
C ALA A 156 13.80 1.79 10.68
N ILE A 157 13.38 0.83 11.47
CA ILE A 157 12.01 0.35 11.57
C ILE A 157 11.54 0.53 13.01
N ARG A 158 10.40 1.17 13.20
CA ARG A 158 9.77 1.35 14.50
C ARG A 158 8.35 0.82 14.47
N VAL A 159 8.04 -0.06 15.39
CA VAL A 159 6.69 -0.57 15.61
C VAL A 159 6.10 0.13 16.83
N VAL A 160 4.92 0.69 16.70
CA VAL A 160 4.12 1.20 17.82
C VAL A 160 2.94 0.25 18.01
N TRP A 161 3.00 -0.52 19.06
CA TRP A 161 1.96 -1.49 19.41
C TRP A 161 0.64 -0.81 19.78
N PRO A 162 -0.51 -1.50 19.66
CA PRO A 162 -1.81 -0.92 20.01
C PRO A 162 -1.93 -0.36 21.43
N ASN A 163 -1.11 -0.85 22.37
CA ASN A 163 -1.02 -0.33 23.73
C ASN A 163 -0.11 0.91 23.86
N GLY A 164 0.44 1.40 22.75
CA GLY A 164 1.32 2.58 22.70
C GLY A 164 2.79 2.29 22.99
N VAL A 165 3.19 1.05 23.22
CA VAL A 165 4.60 0.70 23.46
C VAL A 165 5.37 0.69 22.14
N PRO A 166 6.45 1.48 22.01
CA PRO A 166 7.31 1.43 20.83
C PRO A 166 8.35 0.32 20.94
N GLN A 167 8.71 -0.25 19.80
CA GLN A 167 9.81 -1.16 19.61
C GLN A 167 10.58 -0.73 18.36
N GLU A 168 11.88 -0.62 18.42
CA GLU A 168 12.70 -0.14 17.31
C GLU A 168 13.76 -1.19 16.94
N VAL A 169 14.00 -1.30 15.63
CA VAL A 169 15.15 -1.98 15.04
C VAL A 169 15.90 -0.94 14.22
N ILE A 170 17.18 -0.77 14.48
CA ILE A 170 18.08 0.14 13.76
C ILE A 170 19.14 -0.77 13.13
N GLU A 171 19.32 -0.67 11.82
CA GLU A 171 20.38 -1.35 11.07
C GLU A 171 21.55 -0.40 10.81
#